data_193493c2f83056bb0b6d67bd8043dd83
#
_entry.id   193493c2f83056bb0b6d67bd8043dd83
#
_cell.length_a   1.000
_cell.length_b   1.000
_cell.length_c   1.000
_cell.angle_alpha   90.00
_cell.angle_beta   90.00
_cell.angle_gamma   90.00
#
_symmetry.space_group_name_H-M   'P 1'
#
loop_
_entity.id
_entity.type
_entity.pdbx_description
1 polymer ?
#
loop_
_entity_poly.entity_id
_entity_poly.type
_entity_poly.pdbx_seq_one_letter_code
_entity_poly.pdbx_strand_id
1 'polypeptide(L)'
;MNMKLNQQGYSKEKNEMKKTFGIAGCGFLGNIVADAYKMGLLEDYELIGVTGLPLEAAVSTSVKVDCACCADIDNLIAMKPDYIVETASVAFVRENAVRILESGINLVLVSIGAFADAELYARAKAAAIKGGAKIHLASGAVGGFDVLQTLTLMAQAMNLPENANVETHTGCKGFMPTPVWEDELLTTQKTVFSGSAKEAIAVFPHRVNVAVASSLTTTGPDTTQVILHSVPNWQGDDHKITAEIDGVKAVVDIYSRTSAIAGWSVVALLRNIASPVCFF
;
A
#
# COMPACT_ATOMS: atom_id res chain seq x y z
N MET A 1 -48.16 25.47 9.11
CA MET A 1 -47.08 26.33 9.62
C MET A 1 -45.76 25.69 9.17
N ASN A 2 -45.28 26.08 7.97
CA ASN A 2 -44.12 25.49 7.30
C ASN A 2 -42.85 26.20 7.74
N MET A 3 -42.05 25.55 8.54
CA MET A 3 -40.67 26.00 8.81
C MET A 3 -39.77 25.63 7.65
N LYS A 4 -39.44 26.59 6.80
CA LYS A 4 -38.35 26.51 5.84
C LYS A 4 -37.04 26.63 6.62
N LEU A 5 -36.27 25.56 6.71
CA LEU A 5 -34.89 25.61 7.16
C LEU A 5 -34.06 26.31 6.09
N ASN A 6 -33.53 27.46 6.43
CA ASN A 6 -32.56 28.21 5.65
C ASN A 6 -31.24 27.43 5.58
N GLN A 7 -30.97 26.80 4.45
CA GLN A 7 -29.64 26.37 4.09
C GLN A 7 -28.86 27.60 3.59
N GLN A 8 -28.36 28.43 4.50
CA GLN A 8 -27.31 29.38 4.14
C GLN A 8 -25.98 28.63 4.06
N GLY A 9 -25.49 28.51 2.83
CA GLY A 9 -24.23 27.87 2.51
C GLY A 9 -23.04 28.49 3.21
N TYR A 10 -22.25 27.65 3.84
CA TYR A 10 -20.86 27.95 4.13
C TYR A 10 -20.06 27.72 2.84
N SER A 11 -20.11 28.63 1.90
CA SER A 11 -19.08 28.74 0.88
C SER A 11 -17.91 29.51 1.52
N LYS A 12 -17.05 28.83 2.25
CA LYS A 12 -15.67 29.30 2.43
C LYS A 12 -14.93 28.81 1.19
N GLU A 13 -14.74 29.72 0.25
CA GLU A 13 -13.64 29.66 -0.71
C GLU A 13 -12.33 29.73 0.09
N LYS A 14 -11.87 28.59 0.59
CA LYS A 14 -10.47 28.39 0.93
C LYS A 14 -9.77 28.19 -0.40
N ASN A 15 -9.15 29.23 -0.90
CA ASN A 15 -8.20 29.17 -2.02
C ASN A 15 -6.88 28.58 -1.49
N GLU A 16 -6.95 27.39 -0.88
CA GLU A 16 -5.78 26.60 -0.56
C GLU A 16 -5.33 25.95 -1.87
N MET A 17 -4.08 26.17 -2.25
CA MET A 17 -3.51 25.50 -3.42
C MET A 17 -3.64 24.00 -3.22
N LYS A 18 -4.22 23.32 -4.20
CA LYS A 18 -4.34 21.86 -4.17
C LYS A 18 -2.96 21.22 -4.10
N LYS A 19 -2.85 20.13 -3.36
CA LYS A 19 -1.65 19.30 -3.38
C LYS A 19 -1.55 18.61 -4.74
N THR A 20 -0.36 18.53 -5.29
CA THR A 20 -0.14 17.89 -6.58
C THR A 20 0.31 16.43 -6.39
N PHE A 21 -0.14 15.54 -7.25
CA PHE A 21 0.37 14.17 -7.25
C PHE A 21 0.57 13.61 -8.65
N GLY A 22 1.44 12.61 -8.74
CA GLY A 22 1.64 11.81 -9.93
C GLY A 22 1.42 10.32 -9.63
N ILE A 23 1.08 9.53 -10.65
CA ILE A 23 0.91 8.08 -10.52
C ILE A 23 2.04 7.38 -11.28
N ALA A 24 2.79 6.52 -10.59
CA ALA A 24 3.74 5.60 -11.17
C ALA A 24 3.17 4.17 -11.15
N GLY A 25 2.72 3.70 -12.32
CA GLY A 25 2.04 2.42 -12.49
C GLY A 25 0.56 2.58 -12.87
N CYS A 26 0.27 2.53 -14.16
CA CYS A 26 -1.08 2.68 -14.72
C CYS A 26 -1.80 1.35 -14.95
N GLY A 27 -1.51 0.35 -14.11
CA GLY A 27 -2.19 -0.94 -14.08
C GLY A 27 -3.55 -0.87 -13.37
N PHE A 28 -4.02 -2.01 -12.87
CA PHE A 28 -5.33 -2.12 -12.22
C PHE A 28 -5.48 -1.16 -11.02
N LEU A 29 -4.51 -1.14 -10.11
CA LEU A 29 -4.58 -0.30 -8.90
C LEU A 29 -4.41 1.20 -9.22
N GLY A 30 -3.49 1.55 -10.12
CA GLY A 30 -3.29 2.94 -10.54
C GLY A 30 -4.53 3.52 -11.24
N ASN A 31 -5.23 2.69 -12.01
CA ASN A 31 -6.49 3.09 -12.62
C ASN A 31 -7.61 3.33 -11.60
N ILE A 32 -7.65 2.62 -10.47
CA ILE A 32 -8.59 2.91 -9.37
C ILE A 32 -8.34 4.31 -8.79
N VAL A 33 -7.07 4.67 -8.56
CA VAL A 33 -6.70 5.99 -8.05
C VAL A 33 -7.06 7.09 -9.07
N ALA A 34 -6.75 6.86 -10.35
CA ALA A 34 -7.08 7.79 -11.43
C ALA A 34 -8.61 7.98 -11.59
N ASP A 35 -9.37 6.89 -11.50
CA ASP A 35 -10.84 6.94 -11.56
C ASP A 35 -11.43 7.64 -10.33
N ALA A 36 -10.90 7.41 -9.14
CA ALA A 36 -11.31 8.12 -7.93
C ALA A 36 -11.04 9.65 -8.04
N TYR A 37 -9.91 10.04 -8.62
CA TYR A 37 -9.63 11.44 -8.92
C TYR A 37 -10.65 12.02 -9.90
N LYS A 38 -10.92 11.34 -11.03
CA LYS A 38 -11.91 11.75 -12.02
C LYS A 38 -13.33 11.88 -11.44
N MET A 39 -13.68 11.03 -10.47
CA MET A 39 -14.96 11.07 -9.75
C MET A 39 -15.05 12.21 -8.71
N GLY A 40 -13.99 13.00 -8.51
CA GLY A 40 -13.95 14.07 -7.53
C GLY A 40 -13.74 13.61 -6.09
N LEU A 41 -13.30 12.36 -5.87
CA LEU A 41 -13.04 11.84 -4.51
C LEU A 41 -11.70 12.32 -3.91
N LEU A 42 -10.85 12.99 -4.72
CA LEU A 42 -9.56 13.56 -4.36
C LEU A 42 -9.56 15.07 -4.65
N GLU A 43 -10.57 15.79 -4.15
CA GLU A 43 -10.81 17.21 -4.44
C GLU A 43 -9.70 18.15 -3.95
N ASP A 44 -8.96 17.74 -2.90
CA ASP A 44 -7.82 18.49 -2.36
C ASP A 44 -6.53 18.30 -3.17
N TYR A 45 -6.60 17.50 -4.23
CA TYR A 45 -5.45 17.14 -5.06
C TYR A 45 -5.64 17.53 -6.52
N GLU A 46 -4.50 17.69 -7.21
CA GLU A 46 -4.40 17.80 -8.66
C GLU A 46 -3.49 16.68 -9.18
N LEU A 47 -4.00 15.82 -10.07
CA LEU A 47 -3.22 14.80 -10.76
C LEU A 47 -2.50 15.43 -11.95
N ILE A 48 -1.20 15.66 -11.81
CA ILE A 48 -0.42 16.41 -12.82
C ILE A 48 0.26 15.52 -13.86
N GLY A 49 0.48 14.25 -13.57
CA GLY A 49 1.12 13.35 -14.52
C GLY A 49 1.07 11.88 -14.11
N VAL A 50 1.21 11.02 -15.11
CA VAL A 50 1.25 9.57 -14.92
C VAL A 50 2.37 8.95 -15.73
N THR A 51 2.96 7.87 -15.24
CA THR A 51 3.92 7.03 -15.96
C THR A 51 3.65 5.55 -15.69
N GLY A 52 4.05 4.67 -16.59
CA GLY A 52 3.84 3.24 -16.42
C GLY A 52 4.40 2.40 -17.57
N LEU A 53 4.51 1.11 -17.32
CA LEU A 53 4.87 0.12 -18.33
C LEU A 53 3.74 -0.91 -18.47
N PRO A 54 3.28 -1.19 -19.69
CA PRO A 54 3.70 -0.53 -20.96
C PRO A 54 3.23 0.93 -21.02
N LEU A 55 3.91 1.75 -21.83
CA LEU A 55 3.62 3.18 -21.95
C LEU A 55 2.17 3.47 -22.40
N GLU A 56 1.60 2.60 -23.21
CA GLU A 56 0.23 2.69 -23.70
C GLU A 56 -0.80 2.73 -22.54
N ALA A 57 -0.51 2.06 -21.44
CA ALA A 57 -1.36 2.13 -20.24
C ALA A 57 -1.31 3.52 -19.61
N ALA A 58 -0.13 4.16 -19.57
CA ALA A 58 0.02 5.53 -19.09
C ALA A 58 -0.67 6.54 -20.03
N VAL A 59 -0.54 6.38 -21.35
CA VAL A 59 -1.25 7.19 -22.35
C VAL A 59 -2.76 7.09 -22.15
N SER A 60 -3.30 5.88 -22.03
CA SER A 60 -4.74 5.68 -21.79
C SER A 60 -5.22 6.36 -20.51
N THR A 61 -4.44 6.24 -19.42
CA THR A 61 -4.78 6.84 -18.15
C THR A 61 -4.70 8.37 -18.21
N SER A 62 -3.65 8.94 -18.84
CA SER A 62 -3.47 10.38 -18.97
C SER A 62 -4.62 11.05 -19.73
N VAL A 63 -5.04 10.44 -20.84
CA VAL A 63 -6.21 10.92 -21.62
C VAL A 63 -7.49 10.85 -20.80
N LYS A 64 -7.67 9.76 -20.01
CA LYS A 64 -8.88 9.56 -19.19
C LYS A 64 -9.06 10.64 -18.12
N VAL A 65 -7.96 11.14 -17.53
CA VAL A 65 -8.00 12.08 -16.41
C VAL A 65 -7.46 13.47 -16.74
N ASP A 66 -7.11 13.72 -18.02
CA ASP A 66 -6.61 14.99 -18.53
C ASP A 66 -5.35 15.48 -17.78
N CYS A 67 -4.29 14.67 -17.79
CA CYS A 67 -3.00 15.01 -17.19
C CYS A 67 -1.84 14.67 -18.13
N ALA A 68 -0.60 15.04 -17.76
CA ALA A 68 0.58 14.70 -18.55
C ALA A 68 0.85 13.18 -18.56
N CYS A 69 1.23 12.67 -19.74
CA CYS A 69 1.82 11.34 -19.89
C CYS A 69 3.34 11.46 -19.86
N CYS A 70 3.97 10.94 -18.81
CA CYS A 70 5.43 10.96 -18.67
C CYS A 70 6.02 9.66 -19.26
N ALA A 71 7.05 9.79 -20.08
CA ALA A 71 7.70 8.65 -20.72
C ALA A 71 8.34 7.70 -19.69
N ASP A 72 8.82 8.27 -18.60
CA ASP A 72 9.47 7.56 -17.50
C ASP A 72 9.28 8.30 -16.17
N ILE A 73 9.85 7.74 -15.11
CA ILE A 73 9.78 8.32 -13.77
C ILE A 73 10.59 9.61 -13.64
N ASP A 74 11.66 9.80 -14.44
CA ASP A 74 12.46 11.02 -14.39
C ASP A 74 11.68 12.23 -14.90
N ASN A 75 10.87 12.04 -15.93
CA ASN A 75 9.95 13.07 -16.41
C ASN A 75 8.89 13.41 -15.35
N LEU A 76 8.39 12.42 -14.61
CA LEU A 76 7.42 12.68 -13.55
C LEU A 76 8.06 13.40 -12.35
N ILE A 77 9.28 13.00 -11.93
CA ILE A 77 10.05 13.68 -10.88
C ILE A 77 10.34 15.13 -11.28
N ALA A 78 10.68 15.39 -12.56
CA ALA A 78 10.96 16.73 -13.07
C ALA A 78 9.77 17.69 -12.96
N MET A 79 8.54 17.18 -12.92
CA MET A 79 7.32 17.98 -12.69
C MET A 79 7.16 18.40 -11.23
N LYS A 80 7.96 17.85 -10.30
CA LYS A 80 7.95 18.14 -8.87
C LYS A 80 6.57 18.06 -8.21
N PRO A 81 5.84 16.94 -8.35
CA PRO A 81 4.61 16.75 -7.60
C PRO A 81 4.89 16.70 -6.08
N ASP A 82 3.92 17.08 -5.25
CA ASP A 82 4.03 16.92 -3.80
C ASP A 82 4.07 15.43 -3.41
N TYR A 83 3.41 14.56 -4.20
CA TYR A 83 3.32 13.11 -3.96
C TYR A 83 3.51 12.33 -5.26
N ILE A 84 4.25 11.22 -5.18
CA ILE A 84 4.17 10.16 -6.18
C ILE A 84 3.48 8.95 -5.55
N VAL A 85 2.39 8.51 -6.17
CA VAL A 85 1.64 7.31 -5.83
C VAL A 85 2.23 6.14 -6.63
N GLU A 86 2.85 5.20 -5.94
CA GLU A 86 3.40 4.01 -6.55
C GLU A 86 2.38 2.87 -6.53
N THR A 87 2.02 2.37 -7.69
CA THR A 87 1.16 1.22 -7.92
C THR A 87 1.74 0.30 -9.02
N ALA A 88 3.06 0.28 -9.13
CA ALA A 88 3.78 -0.43 -10.19
C ALA A 88 4.25 -1.81 -9.73
N SER A 89 5.34 -1.88 -8.94
CA SER A 89 5.92 -3.15 -8.50
C SER A 89 7.00 -2.98 -7.42
N VAL A 90 7.31 -4.09 -6.73
CA VAL A 90 8.47 -4.19 -5.82
C VAL A 90 9.78 -3.80 -6.50
N ALA A 91 9.97 -4.22 -7.78
CA ALA A 91 11.16 -3.85 -8.55
C ALA A 91 11.25 -2.35 -8.78
N PHE A 92 10.13 -1.70 -9.17
CA PHE A 92 10.08 -0.25 -9.32
C PHE A 92 10.48 0.48 -8.04
N VAL A 93 10.00 0.04 -6.89
CA VAL A 93 10.34 0.65 -5.60
C VAL A 93 11.83 0.50 -5.29
N ARG A 94 12.41 -0.68 -5.52
CA ARG A 94 13.85 -0.92 -5.32
C ARG A 94 14.72 0.04 -6.13
N GLU A 95 14.32 0.32 -7.36
CA GLU A 95 15.09 1.17 -8.27
C GLU A 95 14.87 2.66 -8.01
N ASN A 96 13.67 3.06 -7.58
CA ASN A 96 13.26 4.46 -7.69
C ASN A 96 12.96 5.14 -6.35
N ALA A 97 12.66 4.42 -5.26
CA ALA A 97 12.21 5.03 -4.01
C ALA A 97 13.21 6.06 -3.45
N VAL A 98 14.51 5.71 -3.44
CA VAL A 98 15.56 6.60 -2.90
C VAL A 98 15.60 7.92 -3.66
N ARG A 99 15.65 7.89 -4.99
CA ARG A 99 15.76 9.10 -5.80
C ARG A 99 14.50 9.98 -5.79
N ILE A 100 13.31 9.37 -5.71
CA ILE A 100 12.06 10.10 -5.53
C ILE A 100 12.10 10.89 -4.21
N LEU A 101 12.46 10.22 -3.12
CA LEU A 101 12.52 10.81 -1.79
C LEU A 101 13.61 11.87 -1.67
N GLU A 102 14.80 11.64 -2.25
CA GLU A 102 15.88 12.65 -2.30
C GLU A 102 15.50 13.91 -3.09
N SER A 103 14.58 13.78 -4.05
CA SER A 103 14.03 14.91 -4.80
C SER A 103 13.01 15.76 -4.02
N GLY A 104 12.74 15.41 -2.75
CA GLY A 104 11.79 16.11 -1.88
C GLY A 104 10.34 15.74 -2.13
N ILE A 105 10.08 14.65 -2.83
CA ILE A 105 8.74 14.19 -3.20
C ILE A 105 8.27 13.10 -2.23
N ASN A 106 7.10 13.28 -1.63
CA ASN A 106 6.50 12.26 -0.76
C ASN A 106 6.12 11.01 -1.58
N LEU A 107 6.40 9.83 -1.04
CA LEU A 107 6.11 8.57 -1.71
C LEU A 107 4.94 7.85 -1.03
N VAL A 108 3.83 7.68 -1.74
CA VAL A 108 2.71 6.84 -1.33
C VAL A 108 2.91 5.46 -1.95
N LEU A 109 3.04 4.42 -1.13
CA LEU A 109 3.58 3.13 -1.51
C LEU A 109 2.57 2.00 -1.31
N VAL A 110 2.36 1.18 -2.36
CA VAL A 110 1.58 -0.07 -2.29
C VAL A 110 2.48 -1.29 -2.35
N SER A 111 3.57 -1.24 -3.12
CA SER A 111 4.51 -2.36 -3.28
C SER A 111 5.51 -2.45 -2.11
N ILE A 112 4.96 -2.54 -0.89
CA ILE A 112 5.69 -2.47 0.39
C ILE A 112 6.69 -3.61 0.55
N GLY A 113 6.49 -4.73 -0.16
CA GLY A 113 7.39 -5.88 -0.17
C GLY A 113 8.86 -5.55 -0.45
N ALA A 114 9.14 -4.43 -1.12
CA ALA A 114 10.50 -3.95 -1.34
C ALA A 114 11.25 -3.69 -0.02
N PHE A 115 10.56 -3.30 1.03
CA PHE A 115 11.13 -2.94 2.33
C PHE A 115 11.36 -4.13 3.28
N ALA A 116 11.14 -5.36 2.81
CA ALA A 116 11.71 -6.54 3.47
C ALA A 116 13.25 -6.56 3.40
N ASP A 117 13.83 -5.83 2.44
CA ASP A 117 15.24 -5.52 2.37
C ASP A 117 15.57 -4.38 3.36
N ALA A 118 16.20 -4.73 4.48
CA ALA A 118 16.52 -3.80 5.56
C ALA A 118 17.49 -2.68 5.11
N GLU A 119 18.40 -2.97 4.18
CA GLU A 119 19.33 -1.97 3.64
C GLU A 119 18.58 -0.95 2.78
N LEU A 120 17.74 -1.41 1.88
CA LEU A 120 16.88 -0.53 1.07
C LEU A 120 15.97 0.31 1.97
N TYR A 121 15.35 -0.30 2.98
CA TYR A 121 14.48 0.42 3.91
C TYR A 121 15.23 1.51 4.67
N ALA A 122 16.43 1.23 5.17
CA ALA A 122 17.28 2.22 5.84
C ALA A 122 17.69 3.36 4.89
N ARG A 123 18.09 3.04 3.64
CA ARG A 123 18.43 4.02 2.61
C ARG A 123 17.23 4.90 2.23
N ALA A 124 16.03 4.32 2.08
CA ALA A 124 14.82 5.07 1.79
C ALA A 124 14.45 6.03 2.93
N LYS A 125 14.58 5.59 4.19
CA LYS A 125 14.38 6.46 5.37
C LYS A 125 15.38 7.62 5.39
N ALA A 126 16.66 7.36 5.15
CA ALA A 126 17.69 8.39 5.07
C ALA A 126 17.41 9.39 3.92
N ALA A 127 17.00 8.89 2.76
CA ALA A 127 16.61 9.70 1.61
C ALA A 127 15.41 10.60 1.91
N ALA A 128 14.38 10.07 2.59
CA ALA A 128 13.22 10.84 3.01
C ALA A 128 13.61 11.98 3.96
N ILE A 129 14.46 11.71 4.95
CA ILE A 129 14.97 12.74 5.88
C ILE A 129 15.77 13.80 5.10
N LYS A 130 16.68 13.39 4.22
CA LYS A 130 17.53 14.29 3.42
C LYS A 130 16.69 15.19 2.50
N GLY A 131 15.68 14.62 1.84
CA GLY A 131 14.80 15.36 0.93
C GLY A 131 13.69 16.15 1.63
N GLY A 132 13.49 15.99 2.94
CA GLY A 132 12.35 16.56 3.66
C GLY A 132 11.02 15.92 3.24
N ALA A 133 11.06 14.71 2.70
CA ALA A 133 9.92 13.94 2.21
C ALA A 133 9.48 12.89 3.24
N LYS A 134 8.31 12.28 2.98
CA LYS A 134 7.75 11.19 3.78
C LYS A 134 7.47 9.96 2.91
N ILE A 135 7.54 8.80 3.55
CA ILE A 135 7.06 7.53 2.99
C ILE A 135 5.70 7.24 3.66
N HIS A 136 4.65 7.16 2.86
CA HIS A 136 3.30 6.83 3.29
C HIS A 136 2.97 5.41 2.82
N LEU A 137 2.83 4.48 3.73
CA LEU A 137 2.47 3.09 3.43
C LEU A 137 0.94 2.97 3.33
N ALA A 138 0.42 2.66 2.15
CA ALA A 138 -0.99 2.33 2.01
C ALA A 138 -1.29 1.00 2.71
N SER A 139 -2.46 0.87 3.32
CA SER A 139 -2.81 -0.38 4.02
C SER A 139 -2.94 -1.59 3.08
N GLY A 140 -3.08 -1.33 1.79
CA GLY A 140 -3.20 -2.41 0.81
C GLY A 140 -4.50 -3.20 1.00
N ALA A 141 -4.37 -4.52 1.06
CA ALA A 141 -5.50 -5.43 1.28
C ALA A 141 -5.86 -5.63 2.76
N VAL A 142 -5.18 -4.96 3.68
CA VAL A 142 -5.37 -5.09 5.13
C VAL A 142 -5.55 -3.74 5.82
N GLY A 143 -5.27 -3.66 7.12
CA GLY A 143 -5.38 -2.44 7.91
C GLY A 143 -4.89 -2.67 9.32
N GLY A 144 -5.27 -1.79 10.27
CA GLY A 144 -4.93 -1.96 11.68
C GLY A 144 -3.47 -1.73 12.01
N PHE A 145 -2.70 -1.05 11.14
CA PHE A 145 -1.28 -0.76 11.38
C PHE A 145 -1.08 0.11 12.62
N ASP A 146 -2.03 0.96 12.94
CA ASP A 146 -2.09 1.77 14.16
C ASP A 146 -2.12 0.92 15.42
N VAL A 147 -3.03 -0.03 15.51
CA VAL A 147 -3.15 -0.91 16.68
C VAL A 147 -1.96 -1.87 16.79
N LEU A 148 -1.46 -2.39 15.66
CA LEU A 148 -0.27 -3.23 15.63
C LEU A 148 0.96 -2.45 16.14
N GLN A 149 1.19 -1.24 15.62
CA GLN A 149 2.29 -0.39 16.05
C GLN A 149 2.14 0.04 17.53
N THR A 150 0.93 0.31 18.00
CA THR A 150 0.67 0.62 19.41
C THR A 150 1.09 -0.53 20.31
N LEU A 151 0.74 -1.76 19.94
CA LEU A 151 1.13 -2.95 20.70
C LEU A 151 2.64 -3.13 20.72
N THR A 152 3.32 -2.97 19.56
CA THR A 152 4.78 -3.04 19.46
C THR A 152 5.47 -1.99 20.32
N LEU A 153 4.97 -0.75 20.35
CA LEU A 153 5.49 0.30 21.23
C LEU A 153 5.32 -0.06 22.72
N MET A 154 4.20 -0.68 23.10
CA MET A 154 4.00 -1.18 24.46
C MET A 154 5.02 -2.29 24.78
N ALA A 155 5.22 -3.24 23.87
CA ALA A 155 6.21 -4.32 24.03
C ALA A 155 7.61 -3.75 24.29
N GLN A 156 8.03 -2.79 23.47
CA GLN A 156 9.33 -2.11 23.59
C GLN A 156 9.46 -1.35 24.92
N ALA A 157 8.45 -0.56 25.30
CA ALA A 157 8.47 0.24 26.52
C ALA A 157 8.50 -0.62 27.80
N MET A 158 7.86 -1.77 27.78
CA MET A 158 7.74 -2.68 28.91
C MET A 158 8.77 -3.82 28.87
N ASN A 159 9.60 -3.88 27.81
CA ASN A 159 10.55 -4.96 27.55
C ASN A 159 9.87 -6.34 27.57
N LEU A 160 8.71 -6.44 26.93
CA LEU A 160 7.95 -7.68 26.79
C LEU A 160 8.28 -8.40 25.48
N PRO A 161 8.26 -9.72 25.45
CA PRO A 161 8.32 -10.45 24.20
C PRO A 161 7.05 -10.22 23.38
N GLU A 162 7.22 -9.98 22.08
CA GLU A 162 6.13 -9.83 21.12
C GLU A 162 6.15 -11.00 20.12
N ASN A 163 4.98 -11.58 19.87
CA ASN A 163 4.77 -12.55 18.80
C ASN A 163 3.86 -11.93 17.73
N ALA A 164 4.29 -12.01 16.48
CA ALA A 164 3.50 -11.56 15.35
C ALA A 164 3.44 -12.60 14.24
N ASN A 165 2.26 -12.80 13.67
CA ASN A 165 2.07 -13.68 12.53
C ASN A 165 1.07 -13.10 11.52
N VAL A 166 1.22 -13.55 10.27
CA VAL A 166 0.31 -13.26 9.15
C VAL A 166 -0.06 -14.60 8.53
N GLU A 167 -1.31 -14.98 8.65
CA GLU A 167 -1.89 -16.16 8.02
C GLU A 167 -2.75 -15.73 6.84
N THR A 168 -2.54 -16.36 5.68
CA THR A 168 -3.28 -16.01 4.46
C THR A 168 -3.84 -17.25 3.80
N HIS A 169 -5.15 -17.23 3.53
CA HIS A 169 -5.82 -18.21 2.67
C HIS A 169 -6.08 -17.58 1.31
N THR A 170 -5.62 -18.23 0.24
CA THR A 170 -5.74 -17.73 -1.13
C THR A 170 -5.99 -18.85 -2.13
N GLY A 171 -6.54 -18.48 -3.30
CA GLY A 171 -6.82 -19.44 -4.36
C GLY A 171 -5.57 -20.09 -4.96
N CYS A 172 -5.62 -21.40 -5.18
CA CYS A 172 -4.50 -22.21 -5.66
C CYS A 172 -3.87 -21.69 -6.97
N LYS A 173 -4.66 -21.15 -7.90
CA LYS A 173 -4.18 -20.64 -9.20
C LYS A 173 -3.08 -19.57 -9.08
N GLY A 174 -3.07 -18.88 -7.97
CA GLY A 174 -2.07 -17.87 -7.72
C GLY A 174 -0.67 -18.42 -7.49
N PHE A 175 -0.53 -19.68 -7.16
CA PHE A 175 0.75 -20.33 -6.97
C PHE A 175 1.32 -20.96 -8.22
N MET A 176 0.55 -21.05 -9.32
CA MET A 176 1.02 -21.67 -10.58
C MET A 176 2.39 -21.17 -11.07
N PRO A 177 2.73 -19.87 -11.03
CA PRO A 177 4.04 -19.39 -11.46
C PRO A 177 5.13 -19.47 -10.36
N THR A 178 4.90 -20.23 -9.29
CA THR A 178 5.82 -20.26 -8.15
C THR A 178 6.42 -21.65 -7.94
N PRO A 179 7.57 -21.78 -7.22
CA PRO A 179 8.20 -23.07 -6.96
C PRO A 179 7.37 -24.04 -6.10
N VAL A 180 6.33 -23.54 -5.42
CA VAL A 180 5.47 -24.37 -4.54
C VAL A 180 4.28 -24.98 -5.27
N TRP A 181 4.16 -24.72 -6.58
CA TRP A 181 3.07 -25.26 -7.37
C TRP A 181 3.17 -26.78 -7.52
N GLU A 182 2.06 -27.44 -7.28
CA GLU A 182 1.81 -28.85 -7.60
C GLU A 182 0.33 -29.04 -7.95
N ASP A 183 0.03 -29.99 -8.83
CA ASP A 183 -1.34 -30.21 -9.35
C ASP A 183 -2.34 -30.60 -8.24
N GLU A 184 -1.86 -31.17 -7.14
CA GLU A 184 -2.68 -31.51 -6.00
C GLU A 184 -3.36 -30.28 -5.34
N LEU A 185 -2.78 -29.08 -5.50
CA LEU A 185 -3.38 -27.83 -5.03
C LEU A 185 -4.71 -27.48 -5.69
N LEU A 186 -5.02 -28.09 -6.85
CA LEU A 186 -6.31 -27.91 -7.52
C LEU A 186 -7.46 -28.56 -6.75
N THR A 187 -7.17 -29.58 -5.93
CA THR A 187 -8.19 -30.42 -5.26
C THR A 187 -8.04 -30.47 -3.75
N THR A 188 -6.85 -30.19 -3.22
CA THR A 188 -6.53 -30.35 -1.81
C THR A 188 -6.02 -29.02 -1.24
N GLN A 189 -6.57 -28.62 -0.08
CA GLN A 189 -6.05 -27.49 0.67
C GLN A 189 -4.72 -27.87 1.32
N LYS A 190 -3.71 -27.01 1.15
CA LYS A 190 -2.38 -27.20 1.74
C LYS A 190 -1.79 -25.92 2.28
N THR A 191 -0.98 -26.05 3.34
CA THR A 191 -0.02 -25.01 3.71
C THR A 191 1.15 -25.10 2.75
N VAL A 192 1.30 -24.08 1.91
CA VAL A 192 2.33 -24.03 0.86
C VAL A 192 3.57 -23.26 1.30
N PHE A 193 3.47 -22.53 2.41
CA PHE A 193 4.61 -21.81 2.98
C PHE A 193 4.42 -21.61 4.48
N SER A 194 5.53 -21.72 5.23
CA SER A 194 5.64 -21.31 6.63
C SER A 194 7.08 -20.85 6.87
N GLY A 195 7.26 -19.59 7.26
CA GLY A 195 8.58 -18.98 7.47
C GLY A 195 8.45 -17.50 7.83
N SER A 196 9.53 -16.75 7.77
CA SER A 196 9.53 -15.31 8.01
C SER A 196 8.96 -14.51 6.83
N ALA A 197 8.54 -13.26 7.07
CA ALA A 197 8.09 -12.37 6.00
C ALA A 197 9.20 -12.11 4.95
N LYS A 198 10.46 -12.08 5.37
CA LYS A 198 11.61 -11.95 4.48
C LYS A 198 11.81 -13.17 3.58
N GLU A 199 11.63 -14.37 4.11
CA GLU A 199 11.67 -15.58 3.31
C GLU A 199 10.48 -15.66 2.37
N ALA A 200 9.28 -15.26 2.84
CA ALA A 200 8.08 -15.25 2.02
C ALA A 200 8.22 -14.35 0.78
N ILE A 201 8.77 -13.12 0.90
CA ILE A 201 8.93 -12.22 -0.26
C ILE A 201 9.98 -12.75 -1.25
N ALA A 202 10.95 -13.52 -0.80
CA ALA A 202 11.93 -14.14 -1.69
C ALA A 202 11.30 -15.21 -2.59
N VAL A 203 10.31 -15.94 -2.05
CA VAL A 203 9.58 -16.99 -2.79
C VAL A 203 8.41 -16.41 -3.60
N PHE A 204 7.73 -15.39 -3.05
CA PHE A 204 6.48 -14.84 -3.61
C PHE A 204 6.57 -13.30 -3.81
N PRO A 205 7.44 -12.80 -4.69
CA PRO A 205 7.74 -11.35 -4.78
C PRO A 205 6.55 -10.46 -5.16
N HIS A 206 5.45 -11.04 -5.64
CA HIS A 206 4.25 -10.31 -6.06
C HIS A 206 3.03 -10.52 -5.15
N ARG A 207 3.16 -11.29 -4.04
CA ARG A 207 1.99 -11.77 -3.29
C ARG A 207 1.99 -11.49 -1.79
N VAL A 208 3.12 -11.07 -1.23
CA VAL A 208 3.28 -10.97 0.23
C VAL A 208 3.52 -9.54 0.70
N ASN A 209 3.08 -8.53 -0.07
CA ASN A 209 3.15 -7.14 0.38
C ASN A 209 2.48 -6.94 1.74
N VAL A 210 1.34 -7.62 1.98
CA VAL A 210 0.63 -7.61 3.26
C VAL A 210 1.51 -8.10 4.41
N ALA A 211 2.20 -9.22 4.21
CA ALA A 211 3.08 -9.78 5.24
C ALA A 211 4.23 -8.85 5.59
N VAL A 212 4.85 -8.23 4.57
CA VAL A 212 5.92 -7.25 4.80
C VAL A 212 5.38 -5.99 5.47
N ALA A 213 4.25 -5.45 5.02
CA ALA A 213 3.64 -4.28 5.63
C ALA A 213 3.31 -4.50 7.11
N SER A 214 2.71 -5.64 7.45
CA SER A 214 2.40 -6.02 8.83
C SER A 214 3.66 -6.23 9.65
N SER A 215 4.71 -6.82 9.08
CA SER A 215 5.97 -7.04 9.79
C SER A 215 6.70 -5.74 10.14
N LEU A 216 6.62 -4.73 9.26
CA LEU A 216 7.22 -3.41 9.53
C LEU A 216 6.54 -2.65 10.68
N THR A 217 5.32 -3.02 11.01
CA THR A 217 4.54 -2.45 12.14
C THR A 217 4.60 -3.30 13.41
N THR A 218 5.27 -4.45 13.35
CA THR A 218 5.40 -5.40 14.46
C THR A 218 6.87 -5.81 14.68
N THR A 219 7.16 -7.09 14.74
CA THR A 219 8.47 -7.65 15.10
C THR A 219 9.55 -7.56 14.01
N GLY A 220 9.21 -7.06 12.84
CA GLY A 220 10.11 -6.94 11.68
C GLY A 220 10.08 -8.14 10.74
N PRO A 221 10.57 -7.95 9.47
CA PRO A 221 10.49 -8.97 8.43
C PRO A 221 11.25 -10.28 8.71
N ASP A 222 12.30 -10.24 9.54
CA ASP A 222 13.09 -11.42 9.87
C ASP A 222 12.40 -12.33 10.91
N THR A 223 11.47 -11.79 11.71
CA THR A 223 10.86 -12.49 12.86
C THR A 223 9.37 -12.71 12.75
N THR A 224 8.64 -11.84 12.05
CA THR A 224 7.20 -12.03 11.83
C THR A 224 6.96 -13.29 11.03
N GLN A 225 6.17 -14.22 11.60
CA GLN A 225 5.80 -15.49 10.97
C GLN A 225 4.77 -15.27 9.87
N VAL A 226 4.93 -15.96 8.76
CA VAL A 226 4.00 -15.94 7.63
C VAL A 226 3.60 -17.37 7.30
N ILE A 227 2.31 -17.60 7.20
CA ILE A 227 1.73 -18.89 6.83
C ILE A 227 0.81 -18.66 5.63
N LEU A 228 1.08 -19.37 4.52
CA LEU A 228 0.26 -19.30 3.32
C LEU A 228 -0.44 -20.63 3.07
N HIS A 229 -1.75 -20.55 2.90
CA HIS A 229 -2.60 -21.69 2.57
C HIS A 229 -3.13 -21.54 1.15
N SER A 230 -2.96 -22.59 0.36
CA SER A 230 -3.61 -22.76 -0.93
C SER A 230 -4.96 -23.44 -0.73
N VAL A 231 -6.04 -22.82 -1.16
CA VAL A 231 -7.40 -23.36 -1.01
C VAL A 231 -8.02 -23.58 -2.39
N PRO A 232 -8.44 -24.81 -2.73
CA PRO A 232 -9.10 -25.12 -3.99
C PRO A 232 -10.39 -24.30 -4.17
N ASN A 233 -10.61 -23.79 -5.38
CA ASN A 233 -11.81 -23.04 -5.74
C ASN A 233 -12.06 -21.75 -4.93
N TRP A 234 -11.12 -21.34 -4.09
CA TRP A 234 -11.21 -20.09 -3.32
C TRP A 234 -11.07 -18.87 -4.22
N GLN A 235 -11.84 -17.84 -3.93
CA GLN A 235 -11.80 -16.56 -4.63
C GLN A 235 -11.41 -15.44 -3.67
N GLY A 236 -10.39 -14.68 -4.06
CA GLY A 236 -9.87 -13.61 -3.21
C GLY A 236 -8.83 -14.09 -2.21
N ASP A 237 -8.55 -13.24 -1.25
CA ASP A 237 -7.58 -13.48 -0.19
C ASP A 237 -8.23 -13.21 1.18
N ASP A 238 -7.90 -14.06 2.14
CA ASP A 238 -8.28 -13.92 3.54
C ASP A 238 -7.01 -13.78 4.36
N HIS A 239 -6.82 -12.60 4.92
CA HIS A 239 -5.61 -12.24 5.67
C HIS A 239 -5.94 -12.07 7.15
N LYS A 240 -5.31 -12.88 8.00
CA LYS A 240 -5.39 -12.75 9.44
C LYS A 240 -4.03 -12.38 10.00
N ILE A 241 -3.93 -11.20 10.59
CA ILE A 241 -2.74 -10.69 11.24
C ILE A 241 -2.98 -10.77 12.74
N THR A 242 -2.06 -11.37 13.46
CA THR A 242 -2.11 -11.44 14.93
C THR A 242 -0.81 -10.89 15.48
N ALA A 243 -0.91 -9.96 16.44
CA ALA A 243 0.21 -9.53 17.28
C ALA A 243 -0.18 -9.68 18.75
N GLU A 244 0.72 -10.21 19.56
CA GLU A 244 0.42 -10.56 20.95
C GLU A 244 1.63 -10.30 21.86
N ILE A 245 1.35 -9.65 22.98
CA ILE A 245 2.24 -9.49 24.14
C ILE A 245 1.48 -9.95 25.39
N ASP A 246 2.17 -10.05 26.51
CA ASP A 246 1.47 -10.34 27.78
C ASP A 246 0.37 -9.31 28.06
N GLY A 247 -0.84 -9.79 28.25
CA GLY A 247 -2.04 -9.02 28.55
C GLY A 247 -2.72 -8.32 27.36
N VAL A 248 -2.13 -8.31 26.14
CA VAL A 248 -2.74 -7.67 24.96
C VAL A 248 -2.58 -8.53 23.71
N LYS A 249 -3.70 -8.72 23.02
CA LYS A 249 -3.73 -9.39 21.72
C LYS A 249 -4.52 -8.55 20.70
N ALA A 250 -3.88 -8.21 19.61
CA ALA A 250 -4.51 -7.56 18.45
C ALA A 250 -4.71 -8.59 17.33
N VAL A 251 -5.90 -8.59 16.73
CA VAL A 251 -6.22 -9.43 15.57
C VAL A 251 -6.86 -8.53 14.52
N VAL A 252 -6.29 -8.54 13.32
CA VAL A 252 -6.85 -7.91 12.11
C VAL A 252 -7.17 -9.03 11.15
N ASP A 253 -8.44 -9.16 10.78
CA ASP A 253 -8.96 -10.25 9.94
C ASP A 253 -9.77 -9.64 8.81
N ILE A 254 -9.29 -9.80 7.56
CA ILE A 254 -9.86 -9.15 6.38
C ILE A 254 -9.93 -10.13 5.22
N TYR A 255 -11.17 -10.45 4.81
CA TYR A 255 -11.43 -11.15 3.57
C TYR A 255 -11.79 -10.19 2.44
N SER A 256 -11.16 -10.36 1.29
CA SER A 256 -11.51 -9.60 0.09
C SER A 256 -11.50 -10.47 -1.17
N ARG A 257 -12.59 -10.42 -1.93
CA ARG A 257 -12.68 -11.12 -3.22
C ARG A 257 -11.92 -10.41 -4.35
N THR A 258 -11.44 -9.21 -4.10
CA THR A 258 -10.81 -8.37 -5.13
C THR A 258 -9.61 -7.62 -4.59
N SER A 259 -8.57 -7.53 -5.40
CA SER A 259 -7.42 -6.67 -5.11
C SER A 259 -7.73 -5.16 -5.21
N ALA A 260 -8.93 -4.79 -5.65
CA ALA A 260 -9.35 -3.38 -5.71
C ALA A 260 -9.25 -2.66 -4.36
N ILE A 261 -9.44 -3.37 -3.24
CA ILE A 261 -9.29 -2.82 -1.89
C ILE A 261 -7.92 -2.13 -1.71
N ALA A 262 -6.85 -2.65 -2.32
CA ALA A 262 -5.53 -2.04 -2.24
C ALA A 262 -5.45 -0.69 -2.99
N GLY A 263 -6.10 -0.54 -4.13
CA GLY A 263 -6.23 0.74 -4.82
C GLY A 263 -7.06 1.75 -4.02
N TRP A 264 -8.16 1.30 -3.43
CA TRP A 264 -9.00 2.14 -2.57
C TRP A 264 -8.31 2.55 -1.27
N SER A 265 -7.40 1.74 -0.74
CA SER A 265 -6.59 2.11 0.43
C SER A 265 -5.68 3.31 0.15
N VAL A 266 -5.17 3.46 -1.10
CA VAL A 266 -4.43 4.65 -1.53
C VAL A 266 -5.32 5.89 -1.53
N VAL A 267 -6.53 5.77 -2.07
CA VAL A 267 -7.50 6.88 -2.08
C VAL A 267 -7.83 7.31 -0.65
N ALA A 268 -8.08 6.35 0.24
CA ALA A 268 -8.34 6.61 1.66
C ALA A 268 -7.15 7.31 2.33
N LEU A 269 -5.93 6.85 2.07
CA LEU A 269 -4.71 7.45 2.61
C LEU A 269 -4.51 8.89 2.13
N LEU A 270 -4.65 9.15 0.83
CA LEU A 270 -4.55 10.52 0.29
C LEU A 270 -5.59 11.45 0.92
N ARG A 271 -6.82 10.99 1.07
CA ARG A 271 -7.88 11.76 1.76
C ARG A 271 -7.52 12.03 3.22
N ASN A 272 -6.97 11.04 3.93
CA ASN A 272 -6.53 11.19 5.31
C ASN A 272 -5.39 12.22 5.45
N ILE A 273 -4.42 12.23 4.51
CA ILE A 273 -3.31 13.20 4.49
C ILE A 273 -3.81 14.64 4.27
N ALA A 274 -4.86 14.85 3.49
CA ALA A 274 -5.42 16.18 3.21
C ALA A 274 -6.47 16.61 4.25
N SER A 275 -7.05 15.67 4.99
CA SER A 275 -8.13 15.92 5.95
C SER A 275 -7.64 16.70 7.17
N PRO A 276 -8.46 17.64 7.71
CA PRO A 276 -8.21 18.23 9.03
C PRO A 276 -8.40 17.21 10.18
N VAL A 277 -9.00 16.06 9.93
CA VAL A 277 -9.15 14.94 10.87
C VAL A 277 -8.38 13.74 10.33
N CYS A 278 -7.27 13.41 10.97
CA CYS A 278 -6.42 12.27 10.60
C CYS A 278 -6.77 11.09 11.50
N PHE A 279 -6.85 9.90 10.89
CA PHE A 279 -7.07 8.66 11.65
C PHE A 279 -5.76 7.96 12.02
N PHE A 280 -4.63 8.47 11.57
CA PHE A 280 -3.22 8.25 12.00
C PHE A 280 -2.28 9.10 11.16
#